data_804bdfa32478e6b81340df1990f6a8fa
#
_entry.id   804bdfa32478e6b81340df1990f6a8fa
#
_cell.length_a   1.000
_cell.length_b   1.000
_cell.length_c   1.000
_cell.angle_alpha   90.00
_cell.angle_beta   90.00
_cell.angle_gamma   90.00
#
_symmetry.space_group_name_H-M   'P 1'
#
loop_
_entity.id
_entity.type
_entity.pdbx_description
1 polymer ?
#
loop_
_entity_poly.entity_id
_entity_poly.type
_entity_poly.pdbx_seq_one_letter_code
_entity_poly.pdbx_strand_id
1 'polypeptide(L)'
;GSLPKQLLAIVLGMGLFLALGLFLRDLERVKKRRWLMAAGAIGLLGITLVLGKAKFGATNWVTLGGISFQPSEIAKICYIFAGSATLERLFRRRNLALFIVLTGVCIGLLGLMSDFGTAAIFFVTFLVIAYLRSGDFATLSLLCGGAAFAGLLVLRFKPYIFRRFASWGHAWQAASTTGYQQTRAMSAAASGGLVGMGAGNGWLQNIPAADTDLVFGMLCEEWGLLIAVLAVLSILTLTVFAAR
;
A
#
# COMPACT_ATOMS: atom_id res chain seq x y z
N GLY A 1 -19.52 18.03 0.12
CA GLY A 1 -18.82 17.75 -1.11
C GLY A 1 -17.44 17.17 -0.94
N SER A 2 -17.16 16.06 -1.60
CA SER A 2 -15.84 15.43 -1.64
C SER A 2 -14.86 16.17 -2.56
N LEU A 3 -15.36 16.87 -3.57
CA LEU A 3 -14.57 17.55 -4.61
C LEU A 3 -13.49 18.52 -4.06
N PRO A 4 -13.80 19.47 -3.16
CA PRO A 4 -12.78 20.38 -2.65
C PRO A 4 -11.70 19.66 -1.81
N LYS A 5 -12.08 18.59 -1.11
CA LYS A 5 -11.09 17.75 -0.37
C LYS A 5 -10.18 17.00 -1.32
N GLN A 6 -10.69 16.49 -2.43
CA GLN A 6 -9.89 15.82 -3.46
C GLN A 6 -8.94 16.79 -4.16
N LEU A 7 -9.43 17.97 -4.56
CA LEU A 7 -8.58 19.00 -5.16
C LEU A 7 -7.45 19.42 -4.22
N LEU A 8 -7.75 19.65 -2.95
CA LEU A 8 -6.74 19.96 -1.93
C LEU A 8 -5.70 18.82 -1.82
N ALA A 9 -6.15 17.57 -1.78
CA ALA A 9 -5.25 16.41 -1.71
C ALA A 9 -4.34 16.31 -2.93
N ILE A 10 -4.86 16.59 -4.14
CA ILE A 10 -4.08 16.61 -5.39
C ILE A 10 -3.00 17.69 -5.31
N VAL A 11 -3.37 18.93 -4.95
CA VAL A 11 -2.42 20.06 -4.86
C VAL A 11 -1.34 19.78 -3.81
N LEU A 12 -1.71 19.26 -2.64
CA LEU A 12 -0.76 18.87 -1.61
C LEU A 12 0.14 17.71 -2.07
N GLY A 13 -0.41 16.73 -2.76
CA GLY A 13 0.34 15.60 -3.33
C GLY A 13 1.36 16.07 -4.37
N MET A 14 0.97 16.96 -5.28
CA MET A 14 1.89 17.55 -6.27
C MET A 14 2.99 18.39 -5.59
N GLY A 15 2.63 19.17 -4.59
CA GLY A 15 3.60 19.95 -3.82
C GLY A 15 4.62 19.06 -3.10
N LEU A 16 4.14 17.97 -2.47
CA LEU A 16 4.99 16.99 -1.82
C LEU A 16 5.88 16.25 -2.83
N PHE A 17 5.36 15.87 -3.98
CA PHE A 17 6.12 15.25 -5.07
C PHE A 17 7.28 16.14 -5.54
N LEU A 18 7.01 17.44 -5.79
CA LEU A 18 8.05 18.39 -6.18
C LEU A 18 9.08 18.59 -5.07
N ALA A 19 8.64 18.76 -3.82
CA ALA A 19 9.53 18.91 -2.67
C ALA A 19 10.43 17.68 -2.47
N LEU A 20 9.89 16.48 -2.59
CA LEU A 20 10.64 15.22 -2.54
C LEU A 20 11.61 15.13 -3.73
N GLY A 21 11.18 15.48 -4.95
CA GLY A 21 12.04 15.50 -6.12
C GLY A 21 13.24 16.43 -5.96
N LEU A 22 13.03 17.62 -5.40
CA LEU A 22 14.11 18.54 -5.08
C LEU A 22 15.03 18.02 -3.96
N PHE A 23 14.45 17.42 -2.93
CA PHE A 23 15.20 16.81 -1.82
C PHE A 23 16.10 15.66 -2.29
N LEU A 24 15.61 14.86 -3.24
CA LEU A 24 16.29 13.69 -3.78
C LEU A 24 17.42 14.02 -4.76
N ARG A 25 17.47 15.23 -5.29
CA ARG A 25 18.58 15.66 -6.15
C ARG A 25 19.93 15.58 -5.45
N ASP A 26 19.94 15.67 -4.12
CA ASP A 26 21.15 15.60 -3.32
C ASP A 26 21.18 14.28 -2.53
N LEU A 27 21.78 13.25 -3.11
CA LEU A 27 21.92 11.92 -2.51
C LEU A 27 22.69 11.93 -1.18
N GLU A 28 23.62 12.86 -0.99
CA GLU A 28 24.36 12.97 0.28
C GLU A 28 23.46 13.43 1.43
N ARG A 29 22.48 14.30 1.17
CA ARG A 29 21.47 14.68 2.16
C ARG A 29 20.63 13.50 2.58
N VAL A 30 20.23 12.65 1.64
CA VAL A 30 19.42 11.45 1.90
C VAL A 30 20.20 10.48 2.79
N LYS A 31 21.48 10.22 2.46
CA LYS A 31 22.36 9.35 3.25
C LYS A 31 22.55 9.84 4.68
N LYS A 32 22.79 11.15 4.85
CA LYS A 32 23.00 11.75 6.17
C LYS A 32 21.75 11.67 7.05
N ARG A 33 20.57 11.70 6.43
CA ARG A 33 19.28 11.71 7.15
C ARG A 33 18.59 10.34 7.26
N ARG A 34 19.26 9.25 6.87
CA ARG A 34 18.68 7.89 6.89
C ARG A 34 18.06 7.49 8.24
N TRP A 35 18.74 7.84 9.35
CA TRP A 35 18.24 7.54 10.69
C TRP A 35 17.01 8.36 11.06
N LEU A 36 16.96 9.61 10.61
CA LEU A 36 15.77 10.45 10.75
C LEU A 36 14.58 9.84 10.01
N MET A 37 14.81 9.33 8.78
CA MET A 37 13.77 8.67 8.00
C MET A 37 13.32 7.36 8.66
N ALA A 38 14.24 6.55 9.18
CA ALA A 38 13.91 5.34 9.93
C ALA A 38 13.09 5.66 11.19
N ALA A 39 13.52 6.65 11.97
CA ALA A 39 12.79 7.12 13.14
C ALA A 39 11.41 7.69 12.76
N GLY A 40 11.32 8.42 11.63
CA GLY A 40 10.07 8.92 11.08
C GLY A 40 9.08 7.81 10.73
N ALA A 41 9.55 6.75 10.06
CA ALA A 41 8.70 5.60 9.74
C ALA A 41 8.16 4.94 11.01
N ILE A 42 9.02 4.62 11.98
CA ILE A 42 8.61 4.01 13.26
C ILE A 42 7.71 4.96 14.04
N GLY A 43 8.07 6.25 14.13
CA GLY A 43 7.32 7.25 14.89
C GLY A 43 5.90 7.46 14.34
N LEU A 44 5.75 7.55 13.01
CA LEU A 44 4.44 7.68 12.37
C LEU A 44 3.56 6.45 12.62
N LEU A 45 4.12 5.25 12.52
CA LEU A 45 3.39 4.01 12.82
C LEU A 45 3.08 3.92 14.32
N GLY A 46 4.00 4.30 15.20
CA GLY A 46 3.79 4.34 16.66
C GLY A 46 2.68 5.33 17.06
N ILE A 47 2.69 6.54 16.50
CA ILE A 47 1.62 7.53 16.70
C ILE A 47 0.27 6.97 16.23
N THR A 48 0.26 6.28 15.08
CA THR A 48 -0.96 5.67 14.56
C THR A 48 -1.48 4.58 15.47
N LEU A 49 -0.60 3.77 16.08
CA LEU A 49 -1.00 2.73 17.04
C LEU A 49 -1.69 3.33 18.27
N VAL A 50 -1.22 4.51 18.74
CA VAL A 50 -1.75 5.16 19.96
C VAL A 50 -2.99 6.03 19.65
N LEU A 51 -2.97 6.79 18.57
CA LEU A 51 -4.02 7.78 18.24
C LEU A 51 -4.98 7.30 17.15
N GLY A 52 -4.70 6.15 16.54
CA GLY A 52 -5.49 5.62 15.44
C GLY A 52 -6.91 5.25 15.86
N LYS A 53 -7.86 5.53 14.99
CA LYS A 53 -9.25 5.08 15.12
C LYS A 53 -9.45 3.81 14.30
N ALA A 54 -10.18 2.86 14.89
CA ALA A 54 -10.54 1.63 14.17
C ALA A 54 -11.51 1.96 13.03
N LYS A 55 -11.11 1.66 11.80
CA LYS A 55 -11.93 1.78 10.60
C LYS A 55 -11.79 0.48 9.79
N PHE A 56 -12.92 -0.17 9.51
CA PHE A 56 -12.94 -1.46 8.77
C PHE A 56 -12.09 -2.59 9.40
N GLY A 57 -11.91 -2.56 10.73
CA GLY A 57 -11.18 -3.61 11.48
C GLY A 57 -9.68 -3.39 11.60
N ALA A 58 -9.13 -2.27 11.11
CA ALA A 58 -7.76 -1.84 11.32
C ALA A 58 -7.70 -0.46 11.97
N THR A 59 -6.74 -0.24 12.88
CA THR A 59 -6.52 1.05 13.56
C THR A 59 -5.45 1.85 12.84
N ASN A 60 -5.71 2.25 11.59
CA ASN A 60 -4.70 2.88 10.73
C ASN A 60 -5.03 4.30 10.27
N TRP A 61 -6.16 4.85 10.72
CA TRP A 61 -6.58 6.21 10.38
C TRP A 61 -6.46 7.16 11.57
N VAL A 62 -5.85 8.31 11.34
CA VAL A 62 -5.78 9.40 12.34
C VAL A 62 -6.62 10.56 11.82
N THR A 63 -7.47 11.10 12.69
CA THR A 63 -8.33 12.25 12.37
C THR A 63 -7.88 13.46 13.19
N LEU A 64 -7.46 14.51 12.51
CA LEU A 64 -7.06 15.79 13.10
C LEU A 64 -7.88 16.91 12.45
N GLY A 65 -8.60 17.69 13.27
CA GLY A 65 -9.36 18.84 12.79
C GLY A 65 -10.40 18.52 11.70
N GLY A 66 -11.00 17.32 11.70
CA GLY A 66 -11.99 16.91 10.69
C GLY A 66 -11.37 16.34 9.39
N ILE A 67 -10.05 16.30 9.27
CA ILE A 67 -9.34 15.67 8.16
C ILE A 67 -8.82 14.33 8.64
N SER A 68 -9.18 13.25 7.94
CA SER A 68 -8.66 11.90 8.20
C SER A 68 -7.55 11.59 7.21
N PHE A 69 -6.42 11.15 7.71
CA PHE A 69 -5.29 10.69 6.89
C PHE A 69 -4.71 9.40 7.47
N GLN A 70 -3.99 8.67 6.65
CA GLN A 70 -3.35 7.42 7.03
C GLN A 70 -1.83 7.64 7.13
N PRO A 71 -1.24 7.75 8.34
CA PRO A 71 0.18 8.04 8.49
C PRO A 71 1.11 6.98 7.89
N SER A 72 0.63 5.74 7.73
CA SER A 72 1.40 4.68 7.08
C SER A 72 1.74 4.99 5.61
N GLU A 73 0.98 5.86 4.92
CA GLU A 73 1.32 6.31 3.56
C GLU A 73 2.62 7.13 3.55
N ILE A 74 2.79 8.02 4.54
CA ILE A 74 4.03 8.79 4.71
C ILE A 74 5.14 7.88 5.24
N ALA A 75 4.81 6.95 6.15
CA ALA A 75 5.77 6.00 6.69
C ALA A 75 6.39 5.10 5.61
N LYS A 76 5.64 4.71 4.56
CA LYS A 76 6.16 3.97 3.40
C LYS A 76 7.28 4.75 2.71
N ILE A 77 7.09 6.04 2.48
CA ILE A 77 8.08 6.91 1.86
C ILE A 77 9.35 6.97 2.72
N CYS A 78 9.20 7.26 4.01
CA CYS A 78 10.31 7.29 4.95
C CYS A 78 11.07 5.96 5.00
N TYR A 79 10.35 4.84 4.96
CA TYR A 79 10.90 3.49 4.97
C TYR A 79 11.72 3.18 3.71
N ILE A 80 11.20 3.52 2.51
CA ILE A 80 11.91 3.33 1.24
C ILE A 80 13.23 4.10 1.26
N PHE A 81 13.22 5.35 1.74
CA PHE A 81 14.43 6.16 1.84
C PHE A 81 15.43 5.61 2.84
N ALA A 82 14.97 5.21 4.02
CA ALA A 82 15.84 4.61 5.02
C ALA A 82 16.49 3.32 4.51
N GLY A 83 15.73 2.47 3.82
CA GLY A 83 16.20 1.22 3.24
C GLY A 83 17.21 1.44 2.13
N SER A 84 16.88 2.27 1.14
CA SER A 84 17.74 2.58 0.01
C SER A 84 19.06 3.21 0.44
N ALA A 85 19.03 4.17 1.37
CA ALA A 85 20.22 4.83 1.91
C ALA A 85 21.07 3.92 2.81
N THR A 86 20.44 2.95 3.49
CA THR A 86 21.18 2.00 4.36
C THR A 86 21.94 0.97 3.55
N LEU A 87 21.35 0.50 2.45
CA LEU A 87 21.93 -0.55 1.61
C LEU A 87 22.85 -0.02 0.50
N GLU A 88 23.01 1.29 0.35
CA GLU A 88 23.85 1.88 -0.70
C GLU A 88 25.35 1.56 -0.53
N ARG A 89 25.85 1.48 0.71
CA ARG A 89 27.24 1.10 0.97
C ARG A 89 27.33 -0.41 1.10
N LEU A 90 27.77 -1.04 0.01
CA LEU A 90 28.22 -2.45 -0.07
C LEU A 90 27.71 -3.33 1.07
N PHE A 91 27.04 -4.39 0.74
CA PHE A 91 26.40 -5.40 1.58
C PHE A 91 27.20 -5.75 2.86
N ARG A 92 27.36 -4.79 3.75
CA ARG A 92 27.83 -5.11 5.10
C ARG A 92 26.70 -5.83 5.81
N ARG A 93 26.95 -7.04 6.30
CA ARG A 93 25.99 -7.82 7.11
C ARG A 93 25.26 -6.97 8.16
N ARG A 94 25.96 -5.97 8.72
CA ARG A 94 25.41 -5.00 9.68
C ARG A 94 24.31 -4.13 9.08
N ASN A 95 24.44 -3.65 7.87
CA ASN A 95 23.46 -2.79 7.23
C ASN A 95 22.19 -3.56 6.86
N LEU A 96 22.36 -4.80 6.36
CA LEU A 96 21.24 -5.69 6.11
C LEU A 96 20.50 -6.03 7.41
N ALA A 97 21.25 -6.39 8.47
CA ALA A 97 20.63 -6.66 9.77
C ALA A 97 19.83 -5.48 10.31
N LEU A 98 20.35 -4.25 10.19
CA LEU A 98 19.63 -3.04 10.59
C LEU A 98 18.36 -2.83 9.77
N PHE A 99 18.39 -3.11 8.46
CA PHE A 99 17.22 -2.99 7.61
C PHE A 99 16.20 -4.10 7.91
N ILE A 100 16.64 -5.31 8.21
CA ILE A 100 15.76 -6.39 8.68
C ILE A 100 15.07 -5.99 9.99
N VAL A 101 15.83 -5.44 10.95
CA VAL A 101 15.27 -4.98 12.23
C VAL A 101 14.23 -3.86 12.00
N LEU A 102 14.55 -2.85 11.18
CA LEU A 102 13.61 -1.78 10.83
C LEU A 102 12.33 -2.36 10.23
N THR A 103 12.46 -3.27 9.28
CA THR A 103 11.34 -3.94 8.62
C THR A 103 10.50 -4.72 9.63
N GLY A 104 11.17 -5.51 10.48
CA GLY A 104 10.50 -6.29 11.52
C GLY A 104 9.71 -5.41 12.50
N VAL A 105 10.27 -4.28 12.92
CA VAL A 105 9.58 -3.31 13.79
C VAL A 105 8.36 -2.70 13.07
N CYS A 106 8.52 -2.25 11.82
CA CYS A 106 7.41 -1.68 11.04
C CYS A 106 6.27 -2.71 10.83
N ILE A 107 6.62 -3.94 10.42
CA ILE A 107 5.64 -5.02 10.22
C ILE A 107 4.98 -5.41 11.54
N GLY A 108 5.75 -5.45 12.64
CA GLY A 108 5.22 -5.73 13.98
C GLY A 108 4.19 -4.69 14.42
N LEU A 109 4.48 -3.40 14.25
CA LEU A 109 3.53 -2.30 14.55
C LEU A 109 2.27 -2.41 13.69
N LEU A 110 2.41 -2.66 12.38
CA LEU A 110 1.29 -2.85 11.46
C LEU A 110 0.47 -4.09 11.80
N GLY A 111 1.12 -5.16 12.25
CA GLY A 111 0.46 -6.37 12.76
C GLY A 111 -0.39 -6.10 14.02
N LEU A 112 0.12 -5.30 14.96
CA LEU A 112 -0.63 -4.86 16.13
C LEU A 112 -1.85 -4.02 15.77
N MET A 113 -1.74 -3.19 14.71
CA MET A 113 -2.85 -2.40 14.16
C MET A 113 -3.82 -3.23 13.32
N SER A 114 -3.56 -4.53 13.10
CA SER A 114 -4.30 -5.42 12.21
C SER A 114 -4.31 -4.95 10.74
N ASP A 115 -3.31 -4.17 10.33
CA ASP A 115 -3.13 -3.69 8.96
C ASP A 115 -2.16 -4.59 8.17
N PHE A 116 -2.61 -5.80 7.88
CA PHE A 116 -1.80 -6.80 7.18
C PHE A 116 -1.57 -6.46 5.71
N GLY A 117 -2.46 -5.69 5.09
CA GLY A 117 -2.29 -5.23 3.72
C GLY A 117 -1.06 -4.31 3.58
N THR A 118 -0.99 -3.30 4.43
CA THR A 118 0.18 -2.41 4.47
C THR A 118 1.45 -3.16 4.92
N ALA A 119 1.35 -4.11 5.86
CA ALA A 119 2.48 -4.94 6.27
C ALA A 119 3.05 -5.77 5.10
N ALA A 120 2.19 -6.33 4.24
CA ALA A 120 2.62 -7.03 3.04
C ALA A 120 3.35 -6.10 2.05
N ILE A 121 2.88 -4.85 1.89
CA ILE A 121 3.56 -3.85 1.04
C ILE A 121 4.97 -3.55 1.59
N PHE A 122 5.12 -3.34 2.91
CA PHE A 122 6.44 -3.13 3.53
C PHE A 122 7.36 -4.33 3.30
N PHE A 123 6.82 -5.54 3.42
CA PHE A 123 7.58 -6.76 3.20
C PHE A 123 8.03 -6.92 1.74
N VAL A 124 7.13 -6.74 0.77
CA VAL A 124 7.49 -6.79 -0.66
C VAL A 124 8.52 -5.71 -1.00
N THR A 125 8.33 -4.49 -0.49
CA THR A 125 9.30 -3.40 -0.66
C THR A 125 10.67 -3.77 -0.09
N PHE A 126 10.71 -4.41 1.09
CA PHE A 126 11.95 -4.95 1.67
C PHE A 126 12.63 -5.93 0.73
N LEU A 127 11.89 -6.90 0.19
CA LEU A 127 12.44 -7.91 -0.71
C LEU A 127 13.01 -7.27 -1.98
N VAL A 128 12.28 -6.32 -2.58
CA VAL A 128 12.74 -5.60 -3.77
C VAL A 128 14.02 -4.83 -3.50
N ILE A 129 14.08 -4.03 -2.43
CA ILE A 129 15.27 -3.25 -2.07
C ILE A 129 16.44 -4.19 -1.73
N ALA A 130 16.21 -5.25 -0.96
CA ALA A 130 17.23 -6.23 -0.60
C ALA A 130 17.76 -6.94 -1.84
N TYR A 131 16.90 -7.36 -2.77
CA TYR A 131 17.32 -8.01 -4.02
C TYR A 131 18.12 -7.09 -4.93
N LEU A 132 17.60 -5.88 -5.21
CA LEU A 132 18.29 -4.92 -6.08
C LEU A 132 19.69 -4.54 -5.57
N ARG A 133 19.93 -4.68 -4.27
CA ARG A 133 21.20 -4.33 -3.66
C ARG A 133 22.13 -5.51 -3.42
N SER A 134 21.60 -6.73 -3.21
CA SER A 134 22.41 -7.92 -2.94
C SER A 134 22.70 -8.75 -4.18
N GLY A 135 21.73 -8.90 -5.06
CA GLY A 135 21.75 -9.90 -6.12
C GLY A 135 21.80 -11.36 -5.60
N ASP A 136 21.69 -11.56 -4.29
CA ASP A 136 21.84 -12.87 -3.67
C ASP A 136 20.47 -13.54 -3.46
N PHE A 137 20.18 -14.49 -4.34
CA PHE A 137 18.95 -15.28 -4.29
C PHE A 137 18.88 -16.21 -3.06
N ALA A 138 19.99 -16.65 -2.50
CA ALA A 138 19.98 -17.54 -1.35
C ALA A 138 19.46 -16.82 -0.11
N THR A 139 19.98 -15.61 0.15
CA THR A 139 19.49 -14.73 1.23
C THR A 139 18.02 -14.37 1.02
N LEU A 140 17.61 -14.06 -0.22
CA LEU A 140 16.23 -13.74 -0.54
C LEU A 140 15.31 -14.92 -0.27
N SER A 141 15.68 -16.13 -0.69
CA SER A 141 14.90 -17.35 -0.46
C SER A 141 14.73 -17.66 1.02
N LEU A 142 15.81 -17.47 1.82
CA LEU A 142 15.75 -17.65 3.27
C LEU A 142 14.79 -16.65 3.93
N LEU A 143 14.83 -15.39 3.51
CA LEU A 143 13.92 -14.36 4.02
C LEU A 143 12.46 -14.63 3.63
N CYS A 144 12.22 -15.06 2.39
CA CYS A 144 10.88 -15.47 1.95
C CYS A 144 10.38 -16.69 2.72
N GLY A 145 11.23 -17.69 2.95
CA GLY A 145 10.91 -18.87 3.74
C GLY A 145 10.55 -18.52 5.18
N GLY A 146 11.35 -17.67 5.81
CA GLY A 146 11.08 -17.16 7.16
C GLY A 146 9.78 -16.37 7.26
N ALA A 147 9.51 -15.53 6.27
CA ALA A 147 8.25 -14.78 6.21
C ALA A 147 7.04 -15.66 5.95
N ALA A 148 7.15 -16.67 5.08
CA ALA A 148 6.10 -17.65 4.86
C ALA A 148 5.79 -18.41 6.16
N PHE A 149 6.82 -18.85 6.89
CA PHE A 149 6.65 -19.50 8.20
C PHE A 149 5.97 -18.55 9.22
N ALA A 150 6.42 -17.30 9.33
CA ALA A 150 5.78 -16.30 10.19
C ALA A 150 4.32 -16.03 9.77
N GLY A 151 4.05 -15.97 8.47
CA GLY A 151 2.70 -15.83 7.92
C GLY A 151 1.79 -17.00 8.31
N LEU A 152 2.27 -18.23 8.22
CA LEU A 152 1.54 -19.42 8.67
C LEU A 152 1.21 -19.38 10.17
N LEU A 153 2.18 -18.93 11.00
CA LEU A 153 1.93 -18.72 12.42
C LEU A 153 0.83 -17.67 12.66
N VAL A 154 0.90 -16.53 11.97
CA VAL A 154 -0.14 -15.48 12.07
C VAL A 154 -1.52 -16.02 11.68
N LEU A 155 -1.63 -16.79 10.60
CA LEU A 155 -2.88 -17.42 10.17
C LEU A 155 -3.43 -18.37 11.23
N ARG A 156 -2.56 -19.10 11.95
CA ARG A 156 -2.98 -19.99 13.03
C ARG A 156 -3.55 -19.22 14.23
N PHE A 157 -2.97 -18.08 14.58
CA PHE A 157 -3.42 -17.28 15.73
C PHE A 157 -4.52 -16.26 15.38
N LYS A 158 -4.71 -15.93 14.11
CA LYS A 158 -5.68 -14.92 13.64
C LYS A 158 -6.61 -15.52 12.57
N PRO A 159 -7.54 -16.40 12.93
CA PRO A 159 -8.38 -17.13 11.96
C PRO A 159 -9.29 -16.24 11.12
N TYR A 160 -9.52 -14.98 11.53
CA TYR A 160 -10.30 -14.02 10.73
C TYR A 160 -9.61 -13.65 9.40
N ILE A 161 -8.27 -13.72 9.35
CA ILE A 161 -7.51 -13.47 8.12
C ILE A 161 -7.80 -14.58 7.12
N PHE A 162 -7.83 -15.84 7.58
CA PHE A 162 -8.17 -16.97 6.73
C PHE A 162 -9.57 -16.83 6.12
N ARG A 163 -10.53 -16.30 6.89
CA ARG A 163 -11.89 -16.05 6.39
C ARG A 163 -11.95 -15.04 5.26
N ARG A 164 -11.01 -14.08 5.16
CA ARG A 164 -10.92 -13.16 4.02
C ARG A 164 -10.49 -13.85 2.73
N PHE A 165 -9.73 -14.93 2.84
CA PHE A 165 -9.34 -15.75 1.68
C PHE A 165 -10.42 -16.77 1.29
N ALA A 166 -11.38 -17.04 2.15
CA ALA A 166 -12.42 -18.05 1.90
C ALA A 166 -13.31 -17.75 0.69
N SER A 167 -13.48 -16.46 0.34
CA SER A 167 -14.21 -16.04 -0.87
C SER A 167 -13.34 -15.94 -2.11
N TRP A 168 -12.03 -16.12 -2.00
CA TRP A 168 -11.12 -15.99 -3.13
C TRP A 168 -11.34 -17.14 -4.12
N GLY A 169 -11.58 -16.82 -5.39
CA GLY A 169 -11.99 -17.77 -6.41
C GLY A 169 -13.45 -18.21 -6.36
N HIS A 170 -14.18 -17.94 -5.27
CA HIS A 170 -15.57 -18.36 -5.04
C HIS A 170 -16.48 -17.17 -4.66
N ALA A 171 -16.15 -15.96 -5.13
CA ALA A 171 -16.85 -14.74 -4.75
C ALA A 171 -18.37 -14.81 -5.03
N TRP A 172 -18.77 -15.44 -6.14
CA TRP A 172 -20.18 -15.58 -6.52
C TRP A 172 -20.98 -16.50 -5.58
N GLN A 173 -20.35 -17.50 -5.01
CA GLN A 173 -20.99 -18.38 -4.03
C GLN A 173 -21.21 -17.67 -2.68
N ALA A 174 -20.39 -16.68 -2.39
CA ALA A 174 -20.46 -15.86 -1.18
C ALA A 174 -20.95 -14.42 -1.47
N ALA A 175 -21.73 -14.21 -2.53
CA ALA A 175 -22.14 -12.91 -3.03
C ALA A 175 -22.94 -12.04 -2.03
N SER A 176 -23.61 -12.65 -1.07
CA SER A 176 -24.34 -11.95 0.00
C SER A 176 -23.52 -11.68 1.26
N THR A 177 -22.29 -12.20 1.35
CA THR A 177 -21.45 -12.14 2.55
C THR A 177 -20.06 -11.59 2.23
N THR A 178 -19.03 -12.44 2.31
CA THR A 178 -17.61 -12.03 2.12
C THR A 178 -17.26 -11.67 0.69
N GLY A 179 -18.01 -12.15 -0.30
CA GLY A 179 -17.84 -11.84 -1.73
C GLY A 179 -18.67 -10.65 -2.23
N TYR A 180 -19.42 -9.97 -1.36
CA TYR A 180 -20.38 -8.94 -1.76
C TYR A 180 -19.73 -7.80 -2.59
N GLN A 181 -18.66 -7.21 -2.09
CA GLN A 181 -17.99 -6.11 -2.80
C GLN A 181 -17.36 -6.55 -4.11
N GLN A 182 -16.71 -7.74 -4.13
CA GLN A 182 -16.08 -8.28 -5.33
C GLN A 182 -17.10 -8.56 -6.43
N THR A 183 -18.21 -9.20 -6.09
CA THR A 183 -19.25 -9.52 -7.08
C THR A 183 -19.92 -8.25 -7.62
N ARG A 184 -20.15 -7.26 -6.77
CA ARG A 184 -20.70 -5.97 -7.20
C ARG A 184 -19.72 -5.21 -8.10
N ALA A 185 -18.43 -5.17 -7.76
CA ALA A 185 -17.41 -4.55 -8.61
C ALA A 185 -17.28 -5.24 -9.97
N MET A 186 -17.29 -6.58 -10.01
CA MET A 186 -17.25 -7.35 -11.27
C MET A 186 -18.50 -7.11 -12.11
N SER A 187 -19.69 -7.08 -11.50
CA SER A 187 -20.94 -6.79 -12.21
C SER A 187 -20.95 -5.38 -12.78
N ALA A 188 -20.51 -4.39 -12.01
CA ALA A 188 -20.40 -3.00 -12.44
C ALA A 188 -19.41 -2.84 -13.60
N ALA A 189 -18.23 -3.45 -13.49
CA ALA A 189 -17.25 -3.42 -14.57
C ALA A 189 -17.78 -4.07 -15.86
N ALA A 190 -18.56 -5.15 -15.75
CA ALA A 190 -19.20 -5.80 -16.90
C ALA A 190 -20.30 -4.93 -17.51
N SER A 191 -21.06 -4.19 -16.70
CA SER A 191 -22.14 -3.31 -17.20
C SER A 191 -21.61 -2.11 -17.97
N GLY A 192 -20.40 -1.63 -17.70
CA GLY A 192 -19.78 -0.53 -18.42
C GLY A 192 -19.40 -0.85 -19.87
N GLY A 193 -19.24 -2.12 -20.23
CA GLY A 193 -18.86 -2.52 -21.59
C GLY A 193 -17.55 -1.86 -22.05
N LEU A 194 -17.46 -1.54 -23.36
CA LEU A 194 -16.26 -0.93 -23.95
C LEU A 194 -16.15 0.58 -23.66
N VAL A 195 -17.26 1.31 -23.67
CA VAL A 195 -17.28 2.78 -23.68
C VAL A 195 -17.75 3.37 -22.36
N GLY A 196 -18.37 2.57 -21.49
CA GLY A 196 -18.94 2.99 -20.21
C GLY A 196 -20.39 3.45 -20.29
N MET A 197 -21.00 3.56 -19.10
CA MET A 197 -22.39 4.03 -18.95
C MET A 197 -22.49 5.57 -18.89
N GLY A 198 -21.38 6.25 -18.90
CA GLY A 198 -21.27 7.71 -18.72
C GLY A 198 -20.97 8.11 -17.28
N ALA A 199 -20.26 9.23 -17.13
CA ALA A 199 -19.84 9.75 -15.84
C ALA A 199 -21.03 10.03 -14.91
N GLY A 200 -20.99 9.48 -13.70
CA GLY A 200 -22.04 9.65 -12.69
C GLY A 200 -23.27 8.76 -12.88
N ASN A 201 -23.33 7.96 -13.95
CA ASN A 201 -24.45 7.04 -14.20
C ASN A 201 -24.21 5.63 -13.63
N GLY A 202 -23.04 5.40 -13.04
CA GLY A 202 -22.73 4.15 -12.37
C GLY A 202 -23.52 3.93 -11.10
N TRP A 203 -23.86 2.69 -10.80
CA TRP A 203 -24.55 2.33 -9.57
C TRP A 203 -23.58 1.86 -8.47
N LEU A 204 -22.32 1.52 -8.82
CA LEU A 204 -21.33 1.02 -7.87
C LEU A 204 -21.01 2.05 -6.76
N GLN A 205 -21.18 3.34 -7.04
CA GLN A 205 -21.04 4.43 -6.06
C GLN A 205 -21.92 4.26 -4.80
N ASN A 206 -23.00 3.47 -4.88
CA ASN A 206 -23.89 3.20 -3.75
C ASN A 206 -23.38 2.07 -2.84
N ILE A 207 -22.29 1.40 -3.21
CA ILE A 207 -21.71 0.31 -2.42
C ILE A 207 -20.73 0.90 -1.40
N PRO A 208 -20.72 0.41 -0.15
CA PRO A 208 -19.78 0.89 0.86
C PRO A 208 -18.32 0.80 0.40
N ALA A 209 -17.55 1.88 0.60
CA ALA A 209 -16.15 2.02 0.23
C ALA A 209 -15.87 1.98 -1.29
N ALA A 210 -16.89 2.26 -2.13
CA ALA A 210 -16.73 2.29 -3.58
C ALA A 210 -15.70 3.34 -4.03
N ASP A 211 -15.72 4.51 -3.41
CA ASP A 211 -14.83 5.64 -3.69
C ASP A 211 -13.39 5.48 -3.17
N THR A 212 -13.10 4.39 -2.49
CA THR A 212 -11.76 4.06 -1.97
C THR A 212 -11.25 2.73 -2.50
N ASP A 213 -12.01 1.66 -2.30
CA ASP A 213 -11.56 0.29 -2.54
C ASP A 213 -11.97 -0.25 -3.92
N LEU A 214 -13.02 0.32 -4.54
CA LEU A 214 -13.59 -0.17 -5.79
C LEU A 214 -13.48 0.85 -6.95
N VAL A 215 -12.57 1.83 -6.83
CA VAL A 215 -12.40 2.92 -7.81
C VAL A 215 -12.16 2.40 -9.23
N PHE A 216 -11.39 1.32 -9.38
CA PHE A 216 -11.16 0.71 -10.69
C PHE A 216 -12.45 0.10 -11.27
N GLY A 217 -13.29 -0.50 -10.43
CA GLY A 217 -14.61 -0.98 -10.84
C GLY A 217 -15.53 0.16 -11.30
N MET A 218 -15.53 1.29 -10.59
CA MET A 218 -16.26 2.50 -11.00
C MET A 218 -15.72 3.06 -12.32
N LEU A 219 -14.39 3.07 -12.50
CA LEU A 219 -13.77 3.49 -13.76
C LEU A 219 -14.25 2.63 -14.93
N CYS A 220 -14.26 1.30 -14.74
CA CYS A 220 -14.76 0.38 -15.76
C CYS A 220 -16.25 0.60 -16.06
N GLU A 221 -17.07 0.84 -15.04
CA GLU A 221 -18.51 1.05 -15.16
C GLU A 221 -18.84 2.35 -15.90
N GLU A 222 -18.26 3.46 -15.48
CA GLU A 222 -18.62 4.78 -15.99
C GLU A 222 -17.90 5.14 -17.30
N TRP A 223 -16.63 4.74 -17.45
CA TRP A 223 -15.78 5.12 -18.58
C TRP A 223 -15.43 3.97 -19.50
N GLY A 224 -15.81 2.76 -19.14
CA GLY A 224 -15.65 1.57 -19.94
C GLY A 224 -14.24 0.97 -19.93
N LEU A 225 -14.15 -0.20 -20.56
CA LEU A 225 -12.93 -1.01 -20.59
C LEU A 225 -11.77 -0.32 -21.32
N LEU A 226 -12.06 0.49 -22.36
CA LEU A 226 -10.99 1.20 -23.10
C LEU A 226 -10.21 2.15 -22.21
N ILE A 227 -10.90 2.98 -21.43
CA ILE A 227 -10.25 3.91 -20.50
C ILE A 227 -9.59 3.16 -19.35
N ALA A 228 -10.20 2.10 -18.84
CA ALA A 228 -9.59 1.26 -17.81
C ALA A 228 -8.27 0.62 -18.27
N VAL A 229 -8.22 0.09 -19.50
CA VAL A 229 -6.99 -0.46 -20.09
C VAL A 229 -5.93 0.63 -20.25
N LEU A 230 -6.30 1.82 -20.75
CA LEU A 230 -5.38 2.95 -20.87
C LEU A 230 -4.78 3.35 -19.50
N ALA A 231 -5.59 3.36 -18.44
CA ALA A 231 -5.12 3.64 -17.09
C ALA A 231 -4.09 2.59 -16.64
N VAL A 232 -4.35 1.30 -16.84
CA VAL A 232 -3.41 0.22 -16.52
C VAL A 232 -2.11 0.35 -17.32
N LEU A 233 -2.21 0.59 -18.63
CA LEU A 233 -1.04 0.76 -19.51
C LEU A 233 -0.21 1.97 -19.09
N SER A 234 -0.84 3.07 -18.66
CA SER A 234 -0.15 4.26 -18.15
C SER A 234 0.65 3.94 -16.91
N ILE A 235 0.07 3.21 -15.94
CA ILE A 235 0.75 2.78 -14.71
C ILE A 235 1.92 1.85 -15.04
N LEU A 236 1.72 0.89 -15.93
CA LEU A 236 2.77 -0.04 -16.37
C LEU A 236 3.92 0.71 -17.06
N THR A 237 3.60 1.66 -17.93
CA THR A 237 4.61 2.47 -18.65
C THR A 237 5.44 3.28 -17.64
N LEU A 238 4.79 3.94 -16.67
CA LEU A 238 5.49 4.67 -15.61
C LEU A 238 6.38 3.75 -14.78
N THR A 239 5.89 2.55 -14.44
CA THR A 239 6.65 1.56 -13.68
C THR A 239 7.89 1.09 -14.44
N VAL A 240 7.74 0.75 -15.72
CA VAL A 240 8.87 0.33 -16.58
C VAL A 240 9.88 1.46 -16.77
N PHE A 241 9.40 2.69 -16.98
CA PHE A 241 10.28 3.87 -17.10
C PHE A 241 11.06 4.15 -15.81
N ALA A 242 10.42 4.03 -14.65
CA ALA A 242 11.05 4.23 -13.35
C ALA A 242 12.04 3.10 -12.99
N ALA A 243 11.91 1.91 -13.56
CA ALA A 243 12.80 0.77 -13.33
C ALA A 243 14.08 0.79 -14.20
N ARG A 244 14.13 1.64 -15.22
CA ARG A 244 15.31 1.86 -16.10
C ARG A 244 16.25 2.88 -15.52
#